data_35d0b4207b5f4620b93008f738f9a534
#
_entry.id   35d0b4207b5f4620b93008f738f9a534
#
_cell.length_a   1.000
_cell.length_b   1.000
_cell.length_c   1.000
_cell.angle_alpha   90.00
_cell.angle_beta   90.00
_cell.angle_gamma   90.00
#
_symmetry.space_group_name_H-M   'P 1'
#
loop_
_entity.id
_entity.type
_entity.pdbx_description
1 polymer ?
#
loop_
_entity_poly.entity_id
_entity_poly.type
_entity_poly.pdbx_seq_one_letter_code
_entity_poly.pdbx_strand_id
1 'polypeptide(L)'
;MDLKASWIEKGFIDEPIPQGLDLKQEIRQLCEEKNAIILAHYYTIGELQDLADFVGDSLALAQKAATTDADIIVMCGVHFMAETNKILCPNKKVLIPDLNSSCSLAESCPGEDFAKFVAAHPDHKVISYVNT
;
A
#
# COMPACT_ATOMS: atom_id res chain seq x y z
N MET A 1 -15.44 -0.55 20.36
CA MET A 1 -15.61 -0.27 18.91
C MET A 1 -15.39 -1.58 18.18
N ASP A 2 -16.33 -2.01 17.34
CA ASP A 2 -16.16 -3.23 16.56
C ASP A 2 -15.20 -2.94 15.40
N LEU A 3 -13.98 -3.43 15.51
CA LEU A 3 -12.92 -3.22 14.50
C LEU A 3 -13.35 -3.76 13.13
N LYS A 4 -14.07 -4.89 13.11
CA LYS A 4 -14.53 -5.52 11.88
C LYS A 4 -15.53 -4.63 11.12
N ALA A 5 -16.46 -4.00 11.84
CA ALA A 5 -17.41 -3.06 11.24
C ALA A 5 -16.68 -1.86 10.60
N SER A 6 -15.66 -1.30 11.27
CA SER A 6 -14.89 -0.20 10.72
C SER A 6 -14.06 -0.59 9.48
N TRP A 7 -13.62 -1.83 9.37
CA TRP A 7 -12.90 -2.34 8.20
C TRP A 7 -13.81 -2.51 6.99
N ILE A 8 -15.03 -3.02 7.21
CA ILE A 8 -16.05 -3.18 6.16
C ILE A 8 -16.41 -1.81 5.56
N GLU A 9 -16.58 -0.77 6.41
CA GLU A 9 -16.82 0.60 5.94
C GLU A 9 -15.69 1.15 5.07
N LYS A 10 -14.46 0.68 5.29
CA LYS A 10 -13.28 1.02 4.48
C LYS A 10 -13.10 0.15 3.23
N GLY A 11 -14.03 -0.74 2.96
CA GLY A 11 -14.02 -1.61 1.78
C GLY A 11 -13.38 -2.98 2.00
N PHE A 12 -13.15 -3.40 3.25
CA PHE A 12 -12.71 -4.76 3.54
C PHE A 12 -13.83 -5.75 3.18
N ILE A 13 -13.46 -6.77 2.42
CA ILE A 13 -14.37 -7.84 1.99
C ILE A 13 -14.14 -9.05 2.92
N ASP A 14 -15.14 -9.41 3.70
CA ASP A 14 -15.13 -10.55 4.61
C ASP A 14 -15.97 -11.70 4.04
N GLU A 15 -15.55 -12.21 2.90
CA GLU A 15 -16.17 -13.35 2.26
C GLU A 15 -15.30 -14.61 2.45
N PRO A 16 -15.91 -15.77 2.71
CA PRO A 16 -15.14 -17.00 2.83
C PRO A 16 -14.52 -17.37 1.49
N ILE A 17 -13.25 -17.73 1.52
CA ILE A 17 -12.55 -18.27 0.34
C ILE A 17 -13.13 -19.65 0.04
N PRO A 18 -13.62 -19.93 -1.18
CA PRO A 18 -14.11 -21.24 -1.55
C PRO A 18 -13.02 -22.31 -1.39
N GLN A 19 -13.40 -23.47 -0.87
CA GLN A 19 -12.46 -24.59 -0.68
C GLN A 19 -12.00 -25.15 -2.02
N GLY A 20 -10.72 -25.50 -2.11
CA GLY A 20 -10.14 -26.16 -3.28
C GLY A 20 -9.66 -25.25 -4.39
N LEU A 21 -9.68 -23.93 -4.19
CA LEU A 21 -9.07 -22.99 -5.13
C LEU A 21 -7.55 -23.01 -5.03
N ASP A 22 -6.88 -23.00 -6.18
CA ASP A 22 -5.48 -22.59 -6.27
C ASP A 22 -5.42 -21.05 -6.24
N LEU A 23 -5.24 -20.49 -5.05
CA LEU A 23 -5.25 -19.03 -4.85
C LEU A 23 -4.22 -18.32 -5.70
N LYS A 24 -3.04 -18.92 -5.93
CA LYS A 24 -2.02 -18.29 -6.76
C LYS A 24 -2.49 -18.18 -8.20
N GLN A 25 -3.07 -19.23 -8.73
CA GLN A 25 -3.60 -19.24 -10.08
C GLN A 25 -4.77 -18.27 -10.25
N GLU A 26 -5.72 -18.27 -9.32
CA GLU A 26 -6.88 -17.39 -9.36
C GLU A 26 -6.49 -15.91 -9.27
N ILE A 27 -5.55 -15.56 -8.39
CA ILE A 27 -5.06 -14.18 -8.27
C ILE A 27 -4.36 -13.75 -9.58
N ARG A 28 -3.54 -14.63 -10.18
CA ARG A 28 -2.90 -14.34 -11.44
C ARG A 28 -3.89 -14.10 -12.57
N GLN A 29 -4.89 -14.96 -12.68
CA GLN A 29 -5.94 -14.81 -13.66
C GLN A 29 -6.70 -13.47 -13.47
N LEU A 30 -7.05 -13.12 -12.22
CA LEU A 30 -7.69 -11.85 -11.93
C LEU A 30 -6.82 -10.64 -12.29
N CYS A 31 -5.51 -10.73 -12.07
CA CYS A 31 -4.58 -9.66 -12.46
C CYS A 31 -4.58 -9.46 -13.98
N GLU A 32 -4.57 -10.53 -14.76
CA GLU A 32 -4.66 -10.47 -16.22
C GLU A 32 -6.00 -9.89 -16.68
N GLU A 33 -7.13 -10.40 -16.16
CA GLU A 33 -8.48 -9.96 -16.52
C GLU A 33 -8.72 -8.48 -16.19
N LYS A 34 -8.13 -7.99 -15.11
CA LYS A 34 -8.34 -6.63 -14.60
C LYS A 34 -7.26 -5.63 -15.00
N ASN A 35 -6.28 -6.05 -15.78
CA ASN A 35 -5.07 -5.27 -16.07
C ASN A 35 -4.44 -4.73 -14.78
N ALA A 36 -4.17 -5.63 -13.83
CA ALA A 36 -3.63 -5.31 -12.52
C ALA A 36 -2.18 -5.78 -12.37
N ILE A 37 -1.40 -5.02 -11.61
CA ILE A 37 -0.03 -5.37 -11.21
C ILE A 37 0.06 -5.51 -9.68
N ILE A 38 0.79 -6.50 -9.21
CA ILE A 38 1.08 -6.69 -7.79
C ILE A 38 2.50 -6.19 -7.50
N LEU A 39 2.59 -5.19 -6.65
CA LEU A 39 3.86 -4.63 -6.16
C LEU A 39 4.05 -5.02 -4.70
N ALA A 40 5.10 -5.74 -4.37
CA ALA A 40 5.36 -6.18 -3.00
C ALA A 40 6.63 -5.56 -2.44
N HIS A 41 6.53 -5.07 -1.21
CA HIS A 41 7.71 -4.65 -0.47
C HIS A 41 8.49 -5.88 0.00
N TYR A 42 9.81 -5.82 -0.05
CA TYR A 42 10.67 -6.97 0.32
C TYR A 42 10.59 -7.37 1.82
N TYR A 43 9.86 -6.61 2.65
CA TYR A 43 9.54 -7.01 4.03
C TYR A 43 8.31 -7.93 4.14
N THR A 44 7.56 -8.11 3.05
CA THR A 44 6.41 -9.02 3.05
C THR A 44 6.87 -10.47 3.10
N ILE A 45 5.95 -11.37 3.47
CA ILE A 45 6.24 -12.81 3.50
C ILE A 45 6.57 -13.35 2.10
N GLY A 46 7.33 -14.45 2.05
CA GLY A 46 7.82 -15.02 0.79
C GLY A 46 6.71 -15.33 -0.21
N GLU A 47 5.57 -15.85 0.26
CA GLU A 47 4.42 -16.18 -0.60
C GLU A 47 3.86 -14.96 -1.34
N LEU A 48 3.87 -13.78 -0.72
CA LEU A 48 3.47 -12.54 -1.37
C LEU A 48 4.53 -12.04 -2.34
N GLN A 49 5.81 -12.19 -2.02
CA GLN A 49 6.90 -11.85 -2.93
C GLN A 49 6.89 -12.74 -4.18
N ASP A 50 6.64 -14.05 -4.01
CA ASP A 50 6.51 -15.00 -5.11
C ASP A 50 5.32 -14.70 -6.04
N LEU A 51 4.28 -14.08 -5.49
CA LEU A 51 3.09 -13.68 -6.23
C LEU A 51 3.25 -12.34 -6.92
N ALA A 52 4.18 -11.50 -6.48
CA ALA A 52 4.35 -10.15 -6.98
C ALA A 52 4.97 -10.10 -8.39
N ASP A 53 4.55 -9.12 -9.18
CA ASP A 53 5.17 -8.82 -10.48
C ASP A 53 6.49 -8.07 -10.31
N PHE A 54 6.61 -7.36 -9.19
CA PHE A 54 7.84 -6.65 -8.83
C PHE A 54 7.99 -6.56 -7.31
N VAL A 55 9.19 -6.83 -6.84
CA VAL A 55 9.58 -6.73 -5.41
C VAL A 55 10.67 -5.68 -5.27
N GLY A 56 10.52 -4.78 -4.30
CA GLY A 56 11.49 -3.72 -4.09
C GLY A 56 11.28 -2.95 -2.79
N ASP A 57 12.07 -1.90 -2.62
CA ASP A 57 11.86 -0.91 -1.57
C ASP A 57 10.78 0.11 -1.95
N SER A 58 10.44 1.02 -1.04
CA SER A 58 9.39 2.02 -1.25
C SER A 58 9.61 2.87 -2.49
N LEU A 59 10.87 3.27 -2.77
CA LEU A 59 11.19 4.10 -3.93
C LEU A 59 11.07 3.32 -5.23
N ALA A 60 11.64 2.11 -5.28
CA ALA A 60 11.58 1.24 -6.45
C ALA A 60 10.13 0.88 -6.81
N LEU A 61 9.29 0.61 -5.79
CA LEU A 61 7.86 0.33 -5.98
C LEU A 61 7.12 1.56 -6.52
N ALA A 62 7.40 2.75 -6.00
CA ALA A 62 6.82 3.99 -6.49
C ALA A 62 7.20 4.29 -7.95
N GLN A 63 8.46 4.09 -8.31
CA GLN A 63 8.95 4.23 -9.68
C GLN A 63 8.31 3.20 -10.62
N LYS A 64 8.18 1.95 -10.17
CA LYS A 64 7.50 0.91 -10.95
C LYS A 64 6.02 1.24 -11.15
N ALA A 65 5.33 1.71 -10.11
CA ALA A 65 3.94 2.15 -10.20
C ALA A 65 3.74 3.26 -11.25
N ALA A 66 4.65 4.24 -11.27
CA ALA A 66 4.60 5.36 -12.20
C ALA A 66 4.83 4.96 -13.67
N THR A 67 5.53 3.86 -13.91
CA THR A 67 5.93 3.43 -15.27
C THR A 67 5.14 2.24 -15.81
N THR A 68 4.25 1.64 -15.03
CA THR A 68 3.42 0.51 -15.49
C THR A 68 2.22 0.97 -16.30
N ASP A 69 1.81 0.17 -17.28
CA ASP A 69 0.59 0.39 -18.07
C ASP A 69 -0.67 -0.22 -17.41
N ALA A 70 -0.52 -0.88 -16.27
CA ALA A 70 -1.65 -1.46 -15.52
C ALA A 70 -2.61 -0.38 -15.03
N ASP A 71 -3.91 -0.68 -15.05
CA ASP A 71 -4.98 0.19 -14.55
C ASP A 71 -5.13 0.11 -13.02
N ILE A 72 -4.77 -1.04 -12.46
CA ILE A 72 -4.89 -1.35 -11.05
C ILE A 72 -3.51 -1.71 -10.49
N ILE A 73 -3.16 -1.10 -9.37
CA ILE A 73 -1.96 -1.40 -8.59
C ILE A 73 -2.40 -2.03 -7.26
N VAL A 74 -2.00 -3.26 -7.01
CA VAL A 74 -2.15 -3.92 -5.72
C VAL A 74 -0.85 -3.75 -4.95
N MET A 75 -0.86 -2.91 -3.92
CA MET A 75 0.33 -2.60 -3.12
C MET A 75 0.39 -3.50 -1.88
N CYS A 76 1.25 -4.52 -1.90
CA CYS A 76 1.54 -5.37 -0.75
C CYS A 76 2.68 -4.76 0.06
N GLY A 77 2.31 -3.91 1.02
CA GLY A 77 3.22 -3.17 1.87
C GLY A 77 2.44 -2.37 2.90
N VAL A 78 3.05 -1.34 3.46
CA VAL A 78 2.42 -0.48 4.44
C VAL A 78 1.60 0.64 3.79
N HIS A 79 0.67 1.21 4.53
CA HIS A 79 -0.35 2.14 4.06
C HIS A 79 0.22 3.34 3.28
N PHE A 80 1.27 4.00 3.79
CA PHE A 80 1.84 5.18 3.12
C PHE A 80 2.45 4.86 1.73
N MET A 81 2.88 3.62 1.47
CA MET A 81 3.37 3.21 0.14
C MET A 81 2.23 3.18 -0.88
N ALA A 82 1.04 2.72 -0.47
CA ALA A 82 -0.15 2.78 -1.31
C ALA A 82 -0.60 4.23 -1.56
N GLU A 83 -0.52 5.09 -0.55
CA GLU A 83 -0.80 6.52 -0.68
C GLU A 83 0.18 7.19 -1.65
N THR A 84 1.48 6.93 -1.52
CA THR A 84 2.51 7.42 -2.45
C THR A 84 2.21 6.99 -3.88
N ASN A 85 1.86 5.71 -4.09
CA ASN A 85 1.48 5.21 -5.42
C ASN A 85 0.22 5.92 -5.94
N LYS A 86 -0.76 6.20 -5.08
CA LYS A 86 -1.97 6.93 -5.47
C LYS A 86 -1.70 8.38 -5.84
N ILE A 87 -0.80 9.06 -5.13
CA ILE A 87 -0.39 10.44 -5.43
C ILE A 87 0.32 10.50 -6.79
N LEU A 88 1.23 9.56 -7.05
CA LEU A 88 1.98 9.50 -8.33
C LEU A 88 1.12 9.04 -9.50
N CYS A 89 0.11 8.21 -9.24
CA CYS A 89 -0.75 7.62 -10.25
C CYS A 89 -2.23 7.94 -9.98
N PRO A 90 -2.66 9.22 -10.03
CA PRO A 90 -3.99 9.63 -9.60
C PRO A 90 -5.12 9.01 -10.41
N ASN A 91 -4.86 8.63 -11.65
CA ASN A 91 -5.84 8.01 -12.55
C ASN A 91 -5.94 6.48 -12.41
N LYS A 92 -5.01 5.85 -11.70
CA LYS A 92 -5.02 4.41 -11.46
C LYS A 92 -5.76 4.07 -10.17
N LYS A 93 -6.35 2.88 -10.12
CA LYS A 93 -6.87 2.34 -8.87
C LYS A 93 -5.71 1.74 -8.07
N VAL A 94 -5.53 2.18 -6.83
CA VAL A 94 -4.55 1.62 -5.91
C VAL A 94 -5.28 0.89 -4.79
N LEU A 95 -4.96 -0.36 -4.60
CA LEU A 95 -5.53 -1.26 -3.60
C LEU A 95 -4.44 -1.65 -2.61
N ILE A 96 -4.82 -1.78 -1.35
CA ILE A 96 -3.99 -2.36 -0.29
C ILE A 96 -4.76 -3.52 0.33
N PRO A 97 -4.18 -4.73 0.40
CA PRO A 97 -4.89 -5.91 0.91
C PRO A 97 -5.24 -5.82 2.40
N ASP A 98 -4.42 -5.13 3.20
CA ASP A 98 -4.64 -4.93 4.63
C ASP A 98 -4.55 -3.46 4.99
N LEU A 99 -5.68 -2.86 5.37
CA LEU A 99 -5.78 -1.46 5.80
C LEU A 99 -5.08 -1.17 7.14
N ASN A 100 -4.74 -2.20 7.91
CA ASN A 100 -4.00 -2.05 9.17
C ASN A 100 -2.50 -2.24 8.98
N SER A 101 -2.05 -2.50 7.76
CA SER A 101 -0.63 -2.59 7.44
C SER A 101 0.01 -1.22 7.62
N SER A 102 0.58 -0.99 8.79
CA SER A 102 1.13 0.29 9.21
C SER A 102 2.64 0.22 9.43
N CYS A 103 3.24 1.37 9.67
CA CYS A 103 4.66 1.51 9.99
C CYS A 103 4.80 2.25 11.32
N SER A 104 5.38 1.59 12.32
CA SER A 104 5.59 2.19 13.65
C SER A 104 6.45 3.45 13.61
N LEU A 105 7.35 3.55 12.62
CA LEU A 105 8.17 4.74 12.42
C LEU A 105 7.32 5.94 11.94
N ALA A 106 6.42 5.71 11.00
CA ALA A 106 5.49 6.74 10.52
C ALA A 106 4.51 7.15 11.64
N GLU A 107 4.00 6.20 12.42
CA GLU A 107 3.09 6.46 13.54
C GLU A 107 3.76 7.20 14.70
N SER A 108 5.09 7.14 14.82
CA SER A 108 5.82 7.84 15.89
C SER A 108 5.87 9.35 15.72
N CYS A 109 5.44 9.88 14.57
CA CYS A 109 5.44 11.31 14.26
C CYS A 109 4.05 11.76 13.77
N PRO A 110 3.04 11.89 14.66
CA PRO A 110 1.72 12.36 14.29
C PRO A 110 1.78 13.76 13.65
N GLY A 111 1.05 13.96 12.54
CA GLY A 111 1.10 15.19 11.76
C GLY A 111 0.79 16.46 12.56
N GLU A 112 -0.16 16.37 13.52
CA GLU A 112 -0.50 17.51 14.39
C GLU A 112 0.64 17.91 15.34
N ASP A 113 1.36 16.94 15.89
CA ASP A 113 2.48 17.18 16.79
C ASP A 113 3.69 17.70 16.01
N PHE A 114 3.90 17.15 14.81
CA PHE A 114 4.91 17.66 13.90
C PHE A 114 4.63 19.09 13.45
N ALA A 115 3.39 19.43 13.15
CA ALA A 115 2.99 20.80 12.80
C ALA A 115 3.28 21.80 13.94
N LYS A 116 2.99 21.43 15.21
CA LYS A 116 3.32 22.23 16.38
C LYS A 116 4.84 22.41 16.53
N PHE A 117 5.60 21.34 16.32
CA PHE A 117 7.06 21.38 16.37
C PHE A 117 7.62 22.34 15.30
N VAL A 118 7.15 22.24 14.06
CA VAL A 118 7.57 23.14 12.96
C VAL A 118 7.22 24.59 13.28
N ALA A 119 6.02 24.86 13.80
CA ALA A 119 5.60 26.20 14.17
C ALA A 119 6.46 26.83 15.29
N ALA A 120 7.02 26.01 16.18
CA ALA A 120 7.94 26.46 17.22
C ALA A 120 9.36 26.75 16.70
N HIS A 121 9.69 26.38 15.45
CA HIS A 121 11.00 26.54 14.84
C HIS A 121 10.93 27.24 13.49
N PRO A 122 10.42 28.49 13.41
CA PRO A 122 10.11 29.17 12.14
C PRO A 122 11.33 29.45 11.26
N ASP A 123 12.53 29.50 11.86
CA ASP A 123 13.79 29.74 11.14
C ASP A 123 14.43 28.45 10.57
N HIS A 124 13.81 27.29 10.79
CA HIS A 124 14.32 26.00 10.32
C HIS A 124 13.56 25.55 9.06
N LYS A 125 14.29 24.88 8.16
CA LYS A 125 13.68 24.21 7.01
C LYS A 125 13.45 22.74 7.36
N VAL A 126 12.28 22.25 7.03
CA VAL A 126 11.94 20.82 7.18
C VAL A 126 12.53 20.04 6.03
N ILE A 127 13.25 18.97 6.34
CA ILE A 127 13.71 17.94 5.41
C ILE A 127 13.26 16.61 5.98
N SER A 128 12.50 15.86 5.24
CA SER A 128 11.95 14.57 5.67
C SER A 128 11.90 13.57 4.51
N TYR A 129 11.78 12.32 4.84
CA TYR A 129 11.44 11.27 3.88
C TYR A 129 9.93 11.32 3.58
N VAL A 130 9.55 10.95 2.35
CA VAL A 130 8.14 10.93 1.93
C VAL A 130 7.28 9.92 2.71
N ASN A 131 7.90 8.95 3.33
CA ASN A 131 7.26 7.86 4.05
C ASN A 131 7.09 8.09 5.56
N THR A 132 7.27 9.29 6.03
CA THR A 132 7.06 9.62 7.45
C THR A 132 6.24 10.90 7.63
#